data_d21416f431e8e68812261c2045064e31
#
_entry.id   d21416f431e8e68812261c2045064e31
#
_cell.length_a   1.000
_cell.length_b   1.000
_cell.length_c   1.000
_cell.angle_alpha   90.00
_cell.angle_beta   90.00
_cell.angle_gamma   90.00
#
_symmetry.space_group_name_H-M   'P 1'
#
loop_
_entity.id
_entity.type
_entity.pdbx_description
1 polymer ?
#
loop_
_entity_poly.entity_id
_entity_poly.type
_entity_poly.pdbx_seq_one_letter_code
_entity_poly.pdbx_strand_id
1 'polypeptide(L)'
;TQSRGGRGVNAQNLKDEDYVKSLYVASTHDHLLFFTDKGRVHHRKGYQIPEAGRTARGTAMVNILPLEQGESVTATVITREFFEDEYLMMVTQKGTVKRIPFIALNTRRKTGIRAITLDEGDQLINVIRTNGNDNIILATREGMAICFNENDVRPMGRDAAGVRGIMLTGNDYVIGAEKWEE
;
A
#
# COMPACT_ATOMS: atom_id res chain seq x y z
N THR A 1 -18.90 -8.21 6.70
CA THR A 1 -20.25 -7.86 7.16
C THR A 1 -20.40 -8.20 8.63
N GLN A 2 -20.77 -7.19 9.41
CA GLN A 2 -21.03 -7.38 10.85
C GLN A 2 -22.52 -7.56 11.08
N SER A 3 -22.88 -8.51 11.92
CA SER A 3 -24.27 -8.70 12.31
C SER A 3 -24.71 -7.63 13.32
N ARG A 4 -26.03 -7.41 13.40
CA ARG A 4 -26.62 -6.51 14.39
C ARG A 4 -26.21 -6.93 15.81
N GLY A 5 -25.55 -6.05 16.54
CA GLY A 5 -25.06 -6.34 17.90
C GLY A 5 -23.68 -6.95 17.97
N GLY A 6 -22.99 -7.12 16.82
CA GLY A 6 -21.60 -7.56 16.82
C GLY A 6 -20.64 -6.45 17.25
N ARG A 7 -19.53 -6.82 17.87
CA ARG A 7 -18.45 -5.88 18.16
C ARG A 7 -17.76 -5.47 16.87
N GLY A 8 -17.53 -4.17 16.70
CA GLY A 8 -16.76 -3.66 15.59
C GLY A 8 -15.32 -4.19 15.64
N VAL A 9 -14.75 -4.48 14.48
CA VAL A 9 -13.37 -4.92 14.38
C VAL A 9 -12.49 -3.68 14.23
N ASN A 10 -11.42 -3.60 15.03
CA ASN A 10 -10.47 -2.51 14.95
C ASN A 10 -9.67 -2.65 13.66
N ALA A 11 -9.75 -1.63 12.77
CA ALA A 11 -9.06 -1.63 11.49
C ALA A 11 -7.53 -1.75 11.64
N GLN A 12 -6.98 -1.20 12.71
CA GLN A 12 -5.54 -1.29 12.99
C GLN A 12 -5.13 -2.74 13.26
N ASN A 13 -5.91 -3.47 14.05
CA ASN A 13 -5.64 -4.88 14.32
C ASN A 13 -5.73 -5.74 13.07
N LEU A 14 -6.67 -5.45 12.18
CA LEU A 14 -6.79 -6.16 10.90
C LEU A 14 -5.57 -5.93 10.02
N LYS A 15 -5.06 -4.70 9.94
CA LYS A 15 -3.85 -4.39 9.18
C LYS A 15 -2.63 -5.13 9.74
N ASP A 16 -2.50 -5.17 11.06
CA ASP A 16 -1.41 -5.88 11.73
C ASP A 16 -1.49 -7.38 11.47
N GLU A 17 -2.70 -7.96 11.51
CA GLU A 17 -2.89 -9.39 11.22
C GLU A 17 -2.57 -9.73 9.77
N ASP A 18 -3.01 -8.93 8.80
CA ASP A 18 -2.71 -9.12 7.39
C ASP A 18 -1.21 -9.01 7.15
N TYR A 19 -0.55 -8.09 7.82
CA TYR A 19 0.88 -7.90 7.75
C TYR A 19 1.63 -9.13 8.23
N VAL A 20 1.25 -9.67 9.41
CA VAL A 20 1.87 -10.86 9.99
C VAL A 20 1.66 -12.08 9.08
N LYS A 21 0.47 -12.25 8.49
CA LYS A 21 0.20 -13.32 7.54
C LYS A 21 1.12 -13.22 6.32
N SER A 22 1.30 -12.02 5.78
CA SER A 22 2.17 -11.79 4.63
C SER A 22 3.61 -12.18 4.94
N LEU A 23 4.13 -11.81 6.09
CA LEU A 23 5.49 -12.18 6.51
C LEU A 23 5.64 -13.68 6.69
N TYR A 24 4.62 -14.33 7.22
CA TYR A 24 4.67 -15.78 7.49
C TYR A 24 4.78 -16.61 6.21
N VAL A 25 4.14 -16.18 5.11
CA VAL A 25 4.16 -16.93 3.85
C VAL A 25 5.32 -16.55 2.93
N ALA A 26 6.07 -15.49 3.25
CA ALA A 26 7.18 -15.04 2.43
C ALA A 26 8.36 -16.01 2.54
N SER A 27 8.96 -16.36 1.37
CA SER A 27 10.19 -17.16 1.37
C SER A 27 11.39 -16.26 1.66
N THR A 28 12.53 -16.89 2.05
CA THR A 28 13.77 -16.14 2.32
C THR A 28 14.31 -15.42 1.10
N HIS A 29 13.93 -15.84 -0.11
CA HIS A 29 14.40 -15.26 -1.36
C HIS A 29 13.45 -14.19 -1.92
N ASP A 30 12.28 -14.03 -1.32
CA ASP A 30 11.33 -13.03 -1.79
C ASP A 30 11.79 -11.61 -1.48
N HIS A 31 11.38 -10.68 -2.34
CA HIS A 31 11.48 -9.26 -2.10
C HIS A 31 10.25 -8.81 -1.33
N LEU A 32 10.45 -8.04 -0.26
CA LEU A 32 9.40 -7.47 0.57
C LEU A 32 9.45 -5.96 0.44
N LEU A 33 8.38 -5.37 -0.04
CA LEU A 33 8.25 -3.92 -0.17
C LEU A 33 7.23 -3.42 0.85
N PHE A 34 7.71 -2.64 1.82
CA PHE A 34 6.88 -2.08 2.88
C PHE A 34 6.60 -0.62 2.58
N PHE A 35 5.35 -0.32 2.25
CA PHE A 35 4.92 1.04 1.96
C PHE A 35 4.37 1.68 3.22
N THR A 36 4.74 2.94 3.46
CA THR A 36 4.31 3.66 4.65
C THR A 36 3.28 4.73 4.31
N ASP A 37 2.55 5.18 5.31
CA ASP A 37 1.57 6.25 5.18
C ASP A 37 2.20 7.60 4.79
N LYS A 38 3.51 7.73 4.95
CA LYS A 38 4.29 8.89 4.52
C LYS A 38 4.72 8.83 3.05
N GLY A 39 4.32 7.78 2.32
CA GLY A 39 4.65 7.62 0.90
C GLY A 39 6.04 7.10 0.64
N ARG A 40 6.68 6.48 1.61
CA ARG A 40 8.01 5.87 1.47
C ARG A 40 7.90 4.35 1.36
N VAL A 41 8.90 3.73 0.76
CA VAL A 41 9.00 2.28 0.68
C VAL A 41 10.34 1.81 1.23
N HIS A 42 10.31 0.73 1.99
CA HIS A 42 11.49 0.05 2.48
C HIS A 42 11.53 -1.35 1.87
N HIS A 43 12.63 -1.68 1.24
CA HIS A 43 12.83 -2.96 0.56
C HIS A 43 13.69 -3.86 1.44
N ARG A 44 13.20 -5.07 1.68
CA ARG A 44 13.95 -6.11 2.39
C ARG A 44 13.85 -7.43 1.63
N LYS A 45 14.85 -8.28 1.80
CA LYS A 45 14.76 -9.68 1.39
C LYS A 45 14.16 -10.48 2.53
N GLY A 46 13.50 -11.60 2.20
CA GLY A 46 12.89 -12.43 3.24
C GLY A 46 13.88 -12.89 4.30
N TYR A 47 15.14 -13.19 3.93
CA TYR A 47 16.16 -13.59 4.89
C TYR A 47 16.58 -12.48 5.85
N GLN A 48 16.30 -11.23 5.52
CA GLN A 48 16.60 -10.07 6.38
C GLN A 48 15.57 -9.85 7.48
N ILE A 49 14.45 -10.57 7.42
CA ILE A 49 13.41 -10.48 8.43
C ILE A 49 13.71 -11.55 9.50
N PRO A 50 13.97 -11.15 10.76
CA PRO A 50 14.23 -12.11 11.82
C PRO A 50 13.07 -13.07 12.00
N GLU A 51 13.36 -14.35 12.29
CA GLU A 51 12.33 -15.36 12.53
C GLU A 51 11.36 -14.92 13.64
N ALA A 52 11.88 -14.32 14.70
CA ALA A 52 11.07 -13.76 15.77
C ALA A 52 10.09 -12.68 15.27
N GLY A 53 10.52 -11.88 14.29
CA GLY A 53 9.65 -10.88 13.68
C GLY A 53 8.59 -11.47 12.76
N ARG A 54 8.84 -12.68 12.22
CA ARG A 54 7.87 -13.38 11.36
C ARG A 54 6.77 -14.05 12.15
N THR A 55 7.09 -14.54 13.33
CA THR A 55 6.17 -15.33 14.15
C THR A 55 5.58 -14.55 15.32
N ALA A 56 6.22 -13.48 15.75
CA ALA A 56 5.79 -12.69 16.89
C ALA A 56 4.61 -11.80 16.50
N ARG A 57 3.46 -12.09 17.05
CA ARG A 57 2.27 -11.28 16.86
C ARG A 57 2.50 -9.91 17.52
N GLY A 58 2.34 -8.84 16.72
CA GLY A 58 2.47 -7.49 17.24
C GLY A 58 3.90 -7.01 17.43
N THR A 59 4.90 -7.67 16.84
CA THR A 59 6.26 -7.13 16.82
C THR A 59 6.23 -5.79 16.09
N ALA A 60 6.68 -4.74 16.78
CA ALA A 60 6.67 -3.41 16.21
C ALA A 60 7.59 -3.35 14.98
N MET A 61 7.05 -2.88 13.86
CA MET A 61 7.80 -2.73 12.62
C MET A 61 8.99 -1.80 12.76
N VAL A 62 8.94 -0.89 13.73
CA VAL A 62 10.05 0.02 14.05
C VAL A 62 11.34 -0.76 14.38
N ASN A 63 11.23 -2.01 14.85
CA ASN A 63 12.40 -2.85 15.13
C ASN A 63 13.01 -3.49 13.87
N ILE A 64 12.27 -3.48 12.76
CA ILE A 64 12.69 -4.08 11.49
C ILE A 64 12.99 -3.00 10.46
N LEU A 65 12.21 -1.92 10.47
CA LEU A 65 12.29 -0.81 9.52
C LEU A 65 12.61 0.50 10.25
N PRO A 66 13.40 1.40 9.61
CA PRO A 66 13.71 2.70 10.20
C PRO A 66 12.56 3.69 10.00
N LEU A 67 11.43 3.44 10.66
CA LEU A 67 10.27 4.30 10.59
C LEU A 67 10.46 5.56 11.44
N GLU A 68 9.92 6.68 10.96
CA GLU A 68 9.87 7.91 11.72
C GLU A 68 8.76 7.84 12.77
N GLN A 69 8.80 8.73 13.74
CA GLN A 69 7.73 8.84 14.72
C GLN A 69 6.41 9.15 14.01
N GLY A 70 5.37 8.36 14.31
CA GLY A 70 4.06 8.52 13.69
C GLY A 70 3.93 7.91 12.30
N GLU A 71 5.00 7.31 11.78
CA GLU A 71 4.97 6.60 10.50
C GLU A 71 4.61 5.15 10.71
N SER A 72 3.73 4.61 9.85
CA SER A 72 3.32 3.21 9.93
C SER A 72 3.26 2.58 8.54
N VAL A 73 3.40 1.26 8.48
CA VAL A 73 3.27 0.50 7.25
C VAL A 73 1.79 0.38 6.88
N THR A 74 1.44 0.78 5.68
CA THR A 74 0.05 0.74 5.20
C THR A 74 -0.19 -0.37 4.20
N ALA A 75 0.85 -0.86 3.53
CA ALA A 75 0.74 -1.93 2.56
C ALA A 75 2.06 -2.67 2.43
N THR A 76 1.97 -3.96 2.14
CA THR A 76 3.14 -4.80 1.89
C THR A 76 2.95 -5.53 0.58
N VAL A 77 3.96 -5.48 -0.29
CA VAL A 77 3.98 -6.22 -1.54
C VAL A 77 5.13 -7.22 -1.49
N ILE A 78 4.81 -8.49 -1.73
CA ILE A 78 5.78 -9.57 -1.71
C ILE A 78 5.92 -10.10 -3.14
N THR A 79 7.15 -10.18 -3.63
CA THR A 79 7.39 -10.67 -4.98
C THR A 79 8.70 -11.42 -5.09
N ARG A 80 8.73 -12.45 -5.93
CA ARG A 80 9.95 -13.19 -6.23
C ARG A 80 10.88 -12.36 -7.10
N GLU A 81 10.32 -11.59 -8.03
CA GLU A 81 11.07 -10.72 -8.94
C GLU A 81 10.24 -9.50 -9.33
N PHE A 82 10.89 -8.50 -9.94
CA PHE A 82 10.22 -7.30 -10.43
C PHE A 82 9.85 -7.49 -11.90
N PHE A 83 8.56 -7.72 -12.16
CA PHE A 83 8.06 -7.99 -13.50
C PHE A 83 7.85 -6.70 -14.28
N GLU A 84 8.30 -6.68 -15.54
CA GLU A 84 8.23 -5.49 -16.40
C GLU A 84 6.82 -5.12 -16.85
N ASP A 85 5.91 -6.09 -16.87
CA ASP A 85 4.53 -5.90 -17.33
C ASP A 85 3.55 -5.64 -16.18
N GLU A 86 4.06 -5.42 -14.98
CA GLU A 86 3.24 -5.15 -13.81
C GLU A 86 3.43 -3.73 -13.30
N TYR A 87 2.43 -3.26 -12.56
CA TYR A 87 2.38 -1.91 -12.01
C TYR A 87 1.92 -1.96 -10.57
N LEU A 88 2.13 -0.85 -9.87
CA LEU A 88 1.53 -0.62 -8.57
C LEU A 88 0.66 0.62 -8.65
N MET A 89 -0.58 0.49 -8.21
CA MET A 89 -1.52 1.60 -8.08
C MET A 89 -1.53 2.04 -6.63
N MET A 90 -1.11 3.27 -6.39
CA MET A 90 -1.07 3.88 -5.06
C MET A 90 -2.27 4.79 -4.88
N VAL A 91 -2.87 4.75 -3.71
CA VAL A 91 -4.08 5.52 -3.41
C VAL A 91 -3.88 6.27 -2.09
N THR A 92 -4.21 7.56 -2.08
CA THR A 92 -4.09 8.39 -0.89
C THR A 92 -5.44 8.70 -0.27
N GLN A 93 -5.42 9.10 0.99
CA GLN A 93 -6.61 9.45 1.75
C GLN A 93 -7.39 10.59 1.10
N LYS A 94 -6.69 11.57 0.53
CA LYS A 94 -7.34 12.72 -0.14
C LYS A 94 -7.78 12.44 -1.58
N GLY A 95 -7.64 11.20 -2.05
CA GLY A 95 -8.16 10.80 -3.35
C GLY A 95 -7.19 10.90 -4.51
N THR A 96 -5.92 11.12 -4.24
CA THR A 96 -4.88 11.06 -5.27
C THR A 96 -4.56 9.61 -5.59
N VAL A 97 -4.36 9.31 -6.87
CA VAL A 97 -3.90 8.00 -7.32
C VAL A 97 -2.63 8.16 -8.15
N LYS A 98 -1.77 7.15 -8.09
CA LYS A 98 -0.53 7.13 -8.84
C LYS A 98 -0.26 5.72 -9.32
N ARG A 99 0.04 5.58 -10.61
CA ARG A 99 0.46 4.30 -11.18
C ARG A 99 1.95 4.36 -11.49
N ILE A 100 2.70 3.40 -10.97
CA ILE A 100 4.14 3.32 -11.18
C ILE A 100 4.47 1.94 -11.77
N PRO A 101 5.38 1.84 -12.76
CA PRO A 101 5.86 0.54 -13.19
C PRO A 101 6.52 -0.17 -12.01
N PHE A 102 6.21 -1.45 -11.83
CA PHE A 102 6.72 -2.23 -10.70
C PHE A 102 8.26 -2.23 -10.67
N ILE A 103 8.88 -2.34 -11.85
CA ILE A 103 10.33 -2.38 -11.97
C ILE A 103 11.02 -1.09 -11.49
N ALA A 104 10.30 0.04 -11.47
CA ALA A 104 10.86 1.30 -10.97
C ALA A 104 11.21 1.26 -9.48
N LEU A 105 10.69 0.28 -8.74
CA LEU A 105 10.99 0.08 -7.32
C LEU A 105 12.17 -0.86 -7.10
N ASN A 106 12.75 -1.42 -8.15
CA ASN A 106 13.98 -2.20 -8.06
C ASN A 106 15.18 -1.25 -8.07
N THR A 107 15.45 -0.63 -6.95
CA THR A 107 16.46 0.43 -6.79
C THR A 107 17.68 -0.09 -6.03
N ARG A 108 18.81 0.63 -6.17
CA ARG A 108 20.02 0.33 -5.39
C ARG A 108 19.81 0.65 -3.91
N ARG A 109 19.23 1.81 -3.64
CA ARG A 109 18.85 2.18 -2.27
C ARG A 109 17.66 1.33 -1.84
N LYS A 110 17.72 0.77 -0.64
CA LYS A 110 16.71 -0.17 -0.15
C LYS A 110 15.84 0.39 0.96
N THR A 111 16.21 1.53 1.53
CA THR A 111 15.53 2.06 2.72
C THR A 111 15.10 3.50 2.48
N GLY A 112 13.86 3.81 2.84
CA GLY A 112 13.35 5.19 2.80
C GLY A 112 13.23 5.77 1.40
N ILE A 113 12.96 4.93 0.41
CA ILE A 113 12.79 5.36 -0.97
C ILE A 113 11.44 6.07 -1.09
N ARG A 114 11.43 7.24 -1.75
CA ARG A 114 10.16 7.91 -2.03
C ARG A 114 9.41 7.13 -3.09
N ALA A 115 8.18 6.72 -2.77
CA ALA A 115 7.30 6.03 -3.72
C ALA A 115 6.28 7.00 -4.33
N ILE A 116 5.85 7.99 -3.57
CA ILE A 116 4.92 9.04 -3.99
C ILE A 116 5.21 10.31 -3.19
N THR A 117 5.10 11.46 -3.85
CA THR A 117 5.16 12.75 -3.17
C THR A 117 3.74 13.11 -2.72
N LEU A 118 3.54 13.19 -1.41
CA LEU A 118 2.23 13.48 -0.82
C LEU A 118 2.03 14.98 -0.65
N ASP A 119 0.80 15.43 -0.86
CA ASP A 119 0.38 16.78 -0.48
C ASP A 119 0.34 16.89 1.05
N GLU A 120 0.43 18.12 1.55
CA GLU A 120 0.38 18.38 2.98
C GLU A 120 -0.91 17.81 3.58
N GLY A 121 -0.76 17.06 4.66
CA GLY A 121 -1.88 16.44 5.37
C GLY A 121 -2.46 15.20 4.71
N ASP A 122 -1.90 14.75 3.59
CA ASP A 122 -2.35 13.53 2.93
C ASP A 122 -1.56 12.32 3.44
N GLN A 123 -2.10 11.14 3.22
CA GLN A 123 -1.49 9.86 3.60
C GLN A 123 -1.69 8.84 2.51
N LEU A 124 -0.67 8.03 2.27
CA LEU A 124 -0.82 6.84 1.45
C LEU A 124 -1.60 5.79 2.24
N ILE A 125 -2.71 5.29 1.68
CA ILE A 125 -3.57 4.33 2.39
C ILE A 125 -3.56 2.94 1.78
N ASN A 126 -3.22 2.81 0.50
CA ASN A 126 -3.16 1.50 -0.12
C ASN A 126 -2.24 1.48 -1.34
N VAL A 127 -1.73 0.28 -1.63
CA VAL A 127 -0.93 0.00 -2.81
C VAL A 127 -1.43 -1.32 -3.39
N ILE A 128 -1.82 -1.30 -4.67
CA ILE A 128 -2.43 -2.45 -5.33
C ILE A 128 -1.53 -2.87 -6.49
N ARG A 129 -1.17 -4.14 -6.53
CA ARG A 129 -0.42 -4.72 -7.64
C ARG A 129 -1.37 -4.98 -8.81
N THR A 130 -1.02 -4.49 -10.00
CA THR A 130 -1.86 -4.58 -11.20
C THR A 130 -1.08 -5.14 -12.39
N ASN A 131 -1.80 -5.63 -13.38
CA ASN A 131 -1.21 -6.30 -14.55
C ASN A 131 -1.18 -5.46 -15.82
N GLY A 132 -1.56 -4.19 -15.75
CA GLY A 132 -1.62 -3.28 -16.90
C GLY A 132 -3.02 -3.06 -17.44
N ASN A 133 -4.01 -3.84 -17.01
CA ASN A 133 -5.39 -3.71 -17.49
C ASN A 133 -6.40 -4.06 -16.38
N ASP A 134 -6.09 -3.74 -15.16
CA ASP A 134 -7.00 -3.98 -14.04
C ASP A 134 -7.93 -2.80 -13.81
N ASN A 135 -9.14 -3.09 -13.35
CA ASN A 135 -10.09 -2.10 -12.89
C ASN A 135 -9.90 -1.87 -11.39
N ILE A 136 -10.01 -0.62 -10.97
CA ILE A 136 -9.80 -0.20 -9.60
C ILE A 136 -11.08 0.46 -9.10
N ILE A 137 -11.47 0.12 -7.88
CA ILE A 137 -12.57 0.78 -7.19
C ILE A 137 -12.03 1.50 -5.96
N LEU A 138 -12.44 2.76 -5.80
CA LEU A 138 -12.18 3.56 -4.61
C LEU A 138 -13.48 3.75 -3.85
N ALA A 139 -13.42 3.65 -2.54
CA ALA A 139 -14.57 3.88 -1.66
C ALA A 139 -14.23 4.93 -0.62
N THR A 140 -15.21 5.80 -0.31
CA THR A 140 -15.03 6.88 0.66
C THR A 140 -15.87 6.65 1.92
N ARG A 141 -15.52 7.38 2.97
CA ARG A 141 -16.24 7.33 4.24
C ARG A 141 -17.72 7.69 4.11
N GLU A 142 -18.03 8.67 3.27
CA GLU A 142 -19.41 9.14 3.07
C GLU A 142 -20.23 8.27 2.12
N GLY A 143 -19.66 7.13 1.68
CA GLY A 143 -20.36 6.17 0.86
C GLY A 143 -20.25 6.37 -0.63
N MET A 144 -19.37 7.26 -1.10
CA MET A 144 -19.07 7.37 -2.53
C MET A 144 -18.19 6.22 -2.98
N ALA A 145 -18.42 5.77 -4.21
CA ALA A 145 -17.55 4.79 -4.86
C ALA A 145 -17.31 5.21 -6.30
N ILE A 146 -16.09 5.03 -6.78
CA ILE A 146 -15.75 5.28 -8.17
C ILE A 146 -14.92 4.11 -8.68
N CYS A 147 -15.18 3.72 -9.92
CA CYS A 147 -14.45 2.65 -10.59
C CYS A 147 -13.82 3.21 -11.87
N PHE A 148 -12.56 2.83 -12.10
CA PHE A 148 -11.84 3.20 -13.31
C PHE A 148 -10.87 2.11 -13.71
N ASN A 149 -10.48 2.11 -15.00
CA ASN A 149 -9.43 1.21 -15.47
C ASN A 149 -8.06 1.84 -15.19
N GLU A 150 -7.07 1.03 -14.81
CA GLU A 150 -5.74 1.54 -14.52
C GLU A 150 -5.10 2.30 -15.69
N ASN A 151 -5.51 2.00 -16.92
CA ASN A 151 -5.00 2.71 -18.11
C ASN A 151 -5.45 4.17 -18.18
N ASP A 152 -6.46 4.54 -17.41
CA ASP A 152 -6.86 5.95 -17.28
C ASP A 152 -5.86 6.75 -16.47
N VAL A 153 -4.94 6.08 -15.78
CA VAL A 153 -3.87 6.71 -15.01
C VAL A 153 -2.53 6.40 -15.69
N ARG A 154 -1.89 7.45 -16.24
CA ARG A 154 -0.60 7.30 -16.91
C ARG A 154 0.47 6.87 -15.91
N PRO A 155 1.35 5.90 -16.27
CA PRO A 155 2.49 5.55 -15.40
C PRO A 155 3.41 6.75 -15.17
N MET A 156 3.90 6.89 -13.95
CA MET A 156 4.75 7.99 -13.53
C MET A 156 5.97 7.47 -12.78
N GLY A 157 6.98 8.33 -12.64
CA GLY A 157 8.17 8.03 -11.86
C GLY A 157 7.94 8.15 -10.34
N ARG A 158 8.92 7.70 -9.56
CA ARG A 158 8.83 7.63 -8.09
C ARG A 158 8.56 8.97 -7.42
N ASP A 159 9.10 10.07 -7.96
CA ASP A 159 9.00 11.38 -7.35
C ASP A 159 7.69 12.11 -7.67
N ALA A 160 6.88 11.58 -8.57
CA ALA A 160 5.63 12.22 -8.96
C ALA A 160 4.58 12.13 -7.85
N ALA A 161 3.72 13.14 -7.78
CA ALA A 161 2.65 13.20 -6.79
C ALA A 161 1.40 12.39 -7.21
N GLY A 162 1.26 12.11 -8.50
CA GLY A 162 0.08 11.41 -9.01
C GLY A 162 -0.98 12.36 -9.57
N VAL A 163 -2.17 11.83 -9.77
CA VAL A 163 -3.31 12.56 -10.31
C VAL A 163 -4.53 12.35 -9.42
N ARG A 164 -5.54 13.22 -9.58
CA ARG A 164 -6.77 13.06 -8.82
C ARG A 164 -7.55 11.85 -9.33
N GLY A 165 -7.81 10.89 -8.44
CA GLY A 165 -8.60 9.70 -8.75
C GLY A 165 -10.08 9.88 -8.47
N ILE A 166 -10.42 10.67 -7.47
CA ILE A 166 -11.79 10.96 -7.08
C ILE A 166 -11.89 12.38 -6.55
N MET A 167 -12.99 13.06 -6.87
CA MET A 167 -13.27 14.38 -6.33
C MET A 167 -14.06 14.23 -5.04
N LEU A 168 -13.44 14.57 -3.92
CA LEU A 168 -14.07 14.52 -2.61
C LEU A 168 -14.79 15.82 -2.29
N THR A 169 -15.89 15.72 -1.57
CA THR A 169 -16.67 16.88 -1.11
C THR A 169 -16.65 16.95 0.41
N GLY A 170 -16.63 18.19 0.94
CA GLY A 170 -16.65 18.40 2.39
C GLY A 170 -15.44 17.80 3.09
N ASN A 171 -15.71 17.03 4.14
CA ASN A 171 -14.67 16.36 4.94
C ASN A 171 -14.52 14.88 4.59
N ASP A 172 -15.01 14.46 3.42
CA ASP A 172 -14.91 13.07 3.00
C ASP A 172 -13.46 12.68 2.72
N TYR A 173 -13.18 11.39 2.82
CA TYR A 173 -11.85 10.84 2.51
C TYR A 173 -11.97 9.39 2.04
N VAL A 174 -10.98 8.96 1.28
CA VAL A 174 -10.92 7.57 0.78
C VAL A 174 -10.57 6.65 1.94
N ILE A 175 -11.35 5.59 2.10
CA ILE A 175 -11.14 4.59 3.15
C ILE A 175 -10.65 3.25 2.59
N GLY A 176 -10.75 3.04 1.30
CA GLY A 176 -10.32 1.78 0.70
C GLY A 176 -10.20 1.85 -0.80
N ALA A 177 -9.40 0.93 -1.32
CA ALA A 177 -9.22 0.75 -2.76
C ALA A 177 -8.91 -0.72 -3.01
N GLU A 178 -9.51 -1.27 -4.07
CA GLU A 178 -9.33 -2.68 -4.43
C GLU A 178 -9.38 -2.83 -5.95
N LYS A 179 -8.87 -3.96 -6.44
CA LYS A 179 -9.16 -4.38 -7.80
C LYS A 179 -10.61 -4.82 -7.87
N TRP A 180 -11.26 -4.44 -8.94
CA TRP A 180 -12.65 -4.83 -9.18
C TRP A 180 -12.70 -5.75 -10.39
N GLU A 181 -13.17 -6.97 -10.16
CA GLU A 181 -13.39 -7.96 -11.22
C GLU A 181 -14.90 -8.10 -11.43
N GLU A 182 -15.30 -8.13 -12.72
CA GLU A 182 -16.70 -8.39 -13.10
C GLU A 182 -17.06 -9.86 -12.88
#